data_e0bb549511a316737120f51def766ce7
#
_entry.id   e0bb549511a316737120f51def766ce7
#
_cell.length_a   1.000
_cell.length_b   1.000
_cell.length_c   1.000
_cell.angle_alpha   90.00
_cell.angle_beta   90.00
_cell.angle_gamma   90.00
#
_symmetry.space_group_name_H-M   'P 1'
#
loop_
_entity.id
_entity.type
_entity.pdbx_description
1 polymer ?
#
loop_
_entity_poly.entity_id
_entity_poly.type
_entity_poly.pdbx_seq_one_letter_code
_entity_poly.pdbx_strand_id
1 'polypeptide(L)'
;LKVVSYITDPVTTTDELIPSGETSSFRSNPLRLAEFTLSRKDPAYVSRAKAVQALERKREVDAGPAPLPELEELWERIAALPECIQLLPGNVGVGSTIYAHKPGDGSAREQAASCQRVLGAWANICREYATKRYRSNLINWGIVPFQIDDESVLHLDDYIFVPNLRSAVSKGETSIHAWVLGAETKRIVLTVAPLTESEREIIMAGCLINYYRLNRVDN
;
A
#
# COMPACT_ATOMS: atom_id res chain seq x y z
N LEU A 1 3.85 6.75 -0.31
CA LEU A 1 4.09 5.30 -0.36
C LEU A 1 5.56 5.04 -0.66
N LYS A 2 6.17 4.03 -0.01
CA LYS A 2 7.50 3.55 -0.38
C LYS A 2 7.39 2.21 -1.12
N VAL A 3 8.03 2.08 -2.27
CA VAL A 3 8.11 0.82 -3.03
C VAL A 3 9.10 -0.11 -2.33
N VAL A 4 8.60 -1.15 -1.65
CA VAL A 4 9.41 -2.07 -0.85
C VAL A 4 9.64 -3.43 -1.52
N SER A 5 9.01 -3.68 -2.66
CA SER A 5 9.28 -4.80 -3.55
C SER A 5 8.86 -4.45 -4.97
N TYR A 6 9.64 -4.90 -5.95
CA TYR A 6 9.41 -4.64 -7.38
C TYR A 6 9.55 -5.95 -8.15
N ILE A 7 8.42 -6.51 -8.61
CA ILE A 7 8.32 -7.85 -9.19
C ILE A 7 7.85 -7.74 -10.63
N THR A 8 8.70 -8.12 -11.56
CA THR A 8 8.46 -8.02 -13.01
C THR A 8 8.04 -9.34 -13.68
N ASP A 9 7.92 -10.41 -12.89
CA ASP A 9 7.44 -11.70 -13.42
C ASP A 9 6.03 -11.54 -14.01
N PRO A 10 5.74 -12.22 -15.13
CA PRO A 10 4.45 -12.10 -15.82
C PRO A 10 3.23 -12.35 -14.93
N VAL A 11 3.35 -13.24 -13.95
CA VAL A 11 2.32 -13.55 -12.95
C VAL A 11 3.02 -13.77 -11.61
N THR A 12 2.47 -13.20 -10.54
CA THR A 12 2.89 -13.47 -9.15
C THR A 12 1.75 -14.20 -8.44
N THR A 13 2.01 -15.45 -8.09
CA THR A 13 1.00 -16.30 -7.44
C THR A 13 0.80 -15.91 -5.97
N THR A 14 -0.33 -16.31 -5.40
CA THR A 14 -0.58 -16.13 -3.97
C THR A 14 0.37 -16.96 -3.11
N ASP A 15 0.93 -18.06 -3.62
CA ASP A 15 1.92 -18.87 -2.91
C ASP A 15 3.31 -18.21 -2.91
N GLU A 16 3.63 -17.40 -3.92
CA GLU A 16 4.82 -16.54 -3.90
C GLU A 16 4.63 -15.34 -2.98
N LEU A 17 3.43 -14.75 -2.93
CA LEU A 17 3.10 -13.67 -2.00
C LEU A 17 3.13 -14.15 -0.55
N ILE A 18 2.58 -15.34 -0.28
CA ILE A 18 2.60 -15.99 1.05
C ILE A 18 2.60 -17.50 0.88
N PRO A 19 3.71 -18.21 1.21
CA PRO A 19 3.82 -19.65 1.02
C PRO A 19 2.91 -20.42 2.00
N SER A 20 1.69 -20.70 1.56
CA SER A 20 0.60 -21.21 2.39
C SER A 20 0.88 -22.59 3.02
N GLY A 21 1.67 -23.44 2.34
CA GLY A 21 2.08 -24.76 2.85
C GLY A 21 2.97 -24.67 4.08
N GLU A 22 4.00 -23.80 4.03
CA GLU A 22 4.98 -23.64 5.11
C GLU A 22 4.42 -22.86 6.30
N THR A 23 3.41 -22.04 6.07
CA THR A 23 2.86 -21.11 7.07
C THR A 23 1.62 -21.62 7.78
N SER A 24 1.18 -22.84 7.47
CA SER A 24 -0.08 -23.41 8.01
C SER A 24 -0.13 -23.42 9.55
N SER A 25 0.99 -23.65 10.24
CA SER A 25 1.09 -23.63 11.70
C SER A 25 1.06 -22.23 12.33
N PHE A 26 1.18 -21.16 11.54
CA PHE A 26 1.22 -19.78 12.05
C PHE A 26 -0.08 -19.00 11.78
N ARG A 27 -1.14 -19.65 11.27
CA ARG A 27 -2.40 -18.98 10.90
C ARG A 27 -3.06 -18.20 12.05
N SER A 28 -2.88 -18.65 13.28
CA SER A 28 -3.38 -17.96 14.48
C SER A 28 -2.47 -16.85 15.01
N ASN A 29 -1.31 -16.63 14.39
CA ASN A 29 -0.38 -15.57 14.75
C ASN A 29 -0.09 -14.68 13.52
N PRO A 30 -0.89 -13.60 13.32
CA PRO A 30 -0.77 -12.74 12.15
C PRO A 30 0.61 -12.12 11.95
N LEU A 31 1.28 -11.74 13.04
CA LEU A 31 2.64 -11.15 12.96
C LEU A 31 3.66 -12.18 12.46
N ARG A 32 3.61 -13.40 13.04
CA ARG A 32 4.51 -14.46 12.62
C ARG A 32 4.22 -14.92 11.21
N LEU A 33 2.94 -15.04 10.85
CA LEU A 33 2.54 -15.37 9.48
C LEU A 33 3.06 -14.34 8.47
N ALA A 34 2.93 -13.05 8.77
CA ALA A 34 3.35 -11.98 7.88
C ALA A 34 4.87 -11.97 7.61
N GLU A 35 5.69 -12.49 8.52
CA GLU A 35 7.14 -12.61 8.33
C GLU A 35 7.54 -13.57 7.18
N PHE A 36 6.61 -14.35 6.66
CA PHE A 36 6.84 -15.20 5.49
C PHE A 36 6.41 -14.53 4.17
N THR A 37 5.87 -13.31 4.22
CA THR A 37 5.44 -12.60 3.01
C THR A 37 6.62 -12.42 2.05
N LEU A 38 6.45 -12.86 0.80
CA LEU A 38 7.46 -12.84 -0.26
C LEU A 38 8.79 -13.57 0.09
N SER A 39 8.80 -14.42 1.12
CA SER A 39 10.03 -15.05 1.62
C SER A 39 10.80 -15.82 0.55
N ARG A 40 10.13 -16.39 -0.44
CA ARG A 40 10.74 -17.12 -1.57
C ARG A 40 11.08 -16.22 -2.75
N LYS A 41 10.39 -15.07 -2.90
CA LYS A 41 10.50 -14.20 -4.06
C LYS A 41 11.41 -13.00 -3.82
N ASP A 42 11.25 -12.38 -2.66
CA ASP A 42 11.98 -11.19 -2.23
C ASP A 42 12.23 -11.26 -0.71
N PRO A 43 13.21 -12.05 -0.25
CA PRO A 43 13.45 -12.26 1.18
C PRO A 43 13.69 -10.97 1.99
N ALA A 44 14.14 -9.89 1.35
CA ALA A 44 14.37 -8.61 2.00
C ALA A 44 13.10 -7.74 2.14
N TYR A 45 11.97 -8.15 1.53
CA TYR A 45 10.70 -7.43 1.60
C TYR A 45 10.27 -7.12 3.04
N VAL A 46 10.28 -8.13 3.91
CA VAL A 46 9.79 -8.01 5.29
C VAL A 46 10.57 -6.94 6.07
N SER A 47 11.89 -6.92 5.93
CA SER A 47 12.73 -5.93 6.61
C SER A 47 12.46 -4.51 6.09
N ARG A 48 12.33 -4.33 4.78
CA ARG A 48 12.00 -3.03 4.18
C ARG A 48 10.61 -2.55 4.59
N ALA A 49 9.61 -3.43 4.57
CA ALA A 49 8.25 -3.10 4.98
C ALA A 49 8.18 -2.70 6.47
N LYS A 50 8.83 -3.47 7.35
CA LYS A 50 8.92 -3.15 8.79
C LYS A 50 9.62 -1.80 9.04
N ALA A 51 10.65 -1.45 8.27
CA ALA A 51 11.32 -0.16 8.37
C ALA A 51 10.37 1.01 8.05
N VAL A 52 9.57 0.90 6.98
CA VAL A 52 8.54 1.89 6.63
C VAL A 52 7.46 1.98 7.72
N GLN A 53 7.00 0.84 8.23
CA GLN A 53 6.03 0.80 9.32
C GLN A 53 6.55 1.47 10.60
N ALA A 54 7.84 1.29 10.92
CA ALA A 54 8.48 1.94 12.06
C ALA A 54 8.56 3.47 11.88
N LEU A 55 8.85 3.94 10.66
CA LEU A 55 8.82 5.37 10.33
C LEU A 55 7.43 5.97 10.55
N GLU A 56 6.38 5.32 10.07
CA GLU A 56 5.01 5.81 10.27
C GLU A 56 4.64 5.87 11.75
N ARG A 57 4.95 4.82 12.52
CA ARG A 57 4.70 4.82 13.97
C ARG A 57 5.46 5.95 14.68
N LYS A 58 6.71 6.20 14.31
CA LYS A 58 7.50 7.31 14.85
C LYS A 58 6.84 8.64 14.49
N ARG A 59 6.43 8.83 13.24
CA ARG A 59 5.72 10.03 12.78
C ARG A 59 4.42 10.26 13.55
N GLU A 60 3.64 9.21 13.82
CA GLU A 60 2.39 9.31 14.59
C GLU A 60 2.62 9.74 16.04
N VAL A 61 3.71 9.30 16.65
CA VAL A 61 4.08 9.66 18.04
C VAL A 61 4.66 11.07 18.10
N ASP A 62 5.54 11.40 17.17
CA ASP A 62 6.26 12.68 17.12
C ASP A 62 5.50 13.73 16.29
N ALA A 63 4.17 13.61 16.16
CA ALA A 63 3.32 14.44 15.30
C ALA A 63 3.52 15.95 15.55
N GLY A 64 4.55 16.51 14.94
CA GLY A 64 4.92 17.93 14.99
C GLY A 64 4.75 18.62 13.63
N PRO A 65 4.99 19.93 13.59
CA PRO A 65 4.93 20.70 12.34
C PRO A 65 6.12 20.39 11.40
N ALA A 66 7.22 19.86 11.92
CA ALA A 66 8.41 19.50 11.16
C ALA A 66 8.39 18.03 10.72
N PRO A 67 9.01 17.69 9.58
CA PRO A 67 9.17 16.29 9.19
C PRO A 67 10.13 15.56 10.15
N LEU A 68 10.03 14.23 10.19
CA LEU A 68 11.07 13.41 10.82
C LEU A 68 12.41 13.62 10.10
N PRO A 69 13.56 13.61 10.81
CA PRO A 69 14.89 13.74 10.18
C PRO A 69 15.10 12.75 9.01
N GLU A 70 14.62 11.52 9.15
CA GLU A 70 14.71 10.48 8.12
C GLU A 70 13.87 10.78 6.87
N LEU A 71 12.93 11.72 6.93
CA LEU A 71 12.04 12.12 5.85
C LEU A 71 12.27 13.57 5.39
N GLU A 72 13.29 14.26 5.89
CA GLU A 72 13.53 15.68 5.62
C GLU A 72 13.80 15.92 4.13
N GLU A 73 14.72 15.19 3.53
CA GLU A 73 15.01 15.27 2.09
C GLU A 73 13.78 14.95 1.22
N LEU A 74 13.02 13.91 1.61
CA LEU A 74 11.78 13.57 0.92
C LEU A 74 10.76 14.70 1.02
N TRP A 75 10.67 15.33 2.20
CA TRP A 75 9.76 16.43 2.43
C TRP A 75 10.13 17.67 1.60
N GLU A 76 11.39 18.02 1.51
CA GLU A 76 11.85 19.12 0.64
C GLU A 76 11.41 18.93 -0.82
N ARG A 77 11.50 17.70 -1.32
CA ARG A 77 11.03 17.34 -2.66
C ARG A 77 9.52 17.45 -2.80
N ILE A 78 8.75 17.02 -1.79
CA ILE A 78 7.28 17.16 -1.77
C ILE A 78 6.90 18.64 -1.72
N ALA A 79 7.51 19.43 -0.85
CA ALA A 79 7.22 20.85 -0.68
C ALA A 79 7.53 21.68 -1.94
N ALA A 80 8.44 21.22 -2.79
CA ALA A 80 8.75 21.85 -4.07
C ALA A 80 7.68 21.56 -5.17
N LEU A 81 6.73 20.65 -4.93
CA LEU A 81 5.68 20.35 -5.89
C LEU A 81 4.63 21.46 -5.92
N PRO A 82 4.11 21.87 -7.09
CA PRO A 82 3.18 22.99 -7.22
C PRO A 82 1.89 22.83 -6.40
N GLU A 83 1.44 21.60 -6.19
CA GLU A 83 0.19 21.25 -5.52
C GLU A 83 0.32 21.22 -3.98
N CYS A 84 1.55 21.42 -3.44
CA CYS A 84 1.88 21.15 -2.05
C CYS A 84 2.29 22.39 -1.24
N ILE A 85 2.15 23.59 -1.77
CA ILE A 85 2.62 24.86 -1.18
C ILE A 85 2.12 25.10 0.25
N GLN A 86 0.97 24.53 0.63
CA GLN A 86 0.39 24.66 1.97
C GLN A 86 0.31 23.35 2.74
N LEU A 87 0.94 22.29 2.24
CA LEU A 87 0.90 20.99 2.88
C LEU A 87 1.85 20.96 4.09
N LEU A 88 1.36 20.41 5.20
CA LEU A 88 2.17 20.24 6.41
C LEU A 88 2.62 18.78 6.54
N PRO A 89 3.85 18.52 7.01
CA PRO A 89 4.37 17.16 7.23
C PRO A 89 3.44 16.26 8.04
N GLY A 90 2.84 16.80 9.10
CA GLY A 90 1.89 16.09 9.95
C GLY A 90 0.65 15.55 9.24
N ASN A 91 0.30 16.11 8.07
CA ASN A 91 -0.86 15.70 7.29
C ASN A 91 -0.53 14.60 6.26
N VAL A 92 0.73 14.16 6.19
CA VAL A 92 1.20 13.16 5.23
C VAL A 92 1.71 11.93 5.97
N GLY A 93 1.03 10.81 5.78
CA GLY A 93 1.47 9.53 6.31
C GLY A 93 2.40 8.80 5.35
N VAL A 94 3.14 7.81 5.85
CA VAL A 94 4.02 6.96 5.06
C VAL A 94 3.67 5.49 5.21
N GLY A 95 3.35 4.83 4.10
CA GLY A 95 3.04 3.40 4.05
C GLY A 95 3.86 2.69 2.99
N SER A 96 3.97 1.37 3.08
CA SER A 96 4.63 0.58 2.05
C SER A 96 3.68 0.19 0.91
N THR A 97 4.26 -0.05 -0.25
CA THR A 97 3.60 -0.65 -1.41
C THR A 97 4.52 -1.66 -2.08
N ILE A 98 3.95 -2.64 -2.75
CA ILE A 98 4.68 -3.45 -3.73
C ILE A 98 4.26 -3.03 -5.13
N TYR A 99 5.16 -3.17 -6.09
CA TYR A 99 4.81 -3.33 -7.48
C TYR A 99 4.94 -4.80 -7.87
N ALA A 100 3.93 -5.34 -8.56
CA ALA A 100 3.99 -6.65 -9.20
C ALA A 100 3.19 -6.61 -10.50
N HIS A 101 3.73 -7.19 -11.60
CA HIS A 101 3.11 -7.09 -12.92
C HIS A 101 1.66 -7.60 -12.90
N LYS A 102 1.44 -8.85 -12.44
CA LYS A 102 0.10 -9.46 -12.34
C LYS A 102 -0.03 -10.32 -11.07
N PRO A 103 -0.28 -9.70 -9.91
CA PRO A 103 -0.33 -10.41 -8.64
C PRO A 103 -1.71 -11.04 -8.36
N GLY A 104 -1.69 -12.11 -7.54
CA GLY A 104 -2.88 -12.65 -6.89
C GLY A 104 -3.52 -13.84 -7.58
N ASP A 105 -2.78 -14.56 -8.43
CA ASP A 105 -3.23 -15.86 -8.94
C ASP A 105 -3.09 -16.95 -7.88
N GLY A 106 -4.15 -17.68 -7.60
CA GLY A 106 -4.16 -18.77 -6.60
C GLY A 106 -5.28 -18.66 -5.58
N SER A 107 -5.20 -19.43 -4.49
CA SER A 107 -6.27 -19.57 -3.48
C SER A 107 -6.03 -18.79 -2.18
N ALA A 108 -4.78 -18.56 -1.77
CA ALA A 108 -4.42 -17.91 -0.50
C ALA A 108 -4.50 -16.36 -0.55
N ARG A 109 -5.49 -15.83 -1.27
CA ARG A 109 -5.63 -14.39 -1.57
C ARG A 109 -5.82 -13.52 -0.36
N GLU A 110 -6.60 -14.01 0.61
CA GLU A 110 -6.85 -13.29 1.85
C GLU A 110 -5.55 -13.13 2.65
N GLN A 111 -4.79 -14.21 2.84
CA GLN A 111 -3.53 -14.18 3.56
C GLN A 111 -2.47 -13.33 2.83
N ALA A 112 -2.44 -13.39 1.49
CA ALA A 112 -1.57 -12.56 0.68
C ALA A 112 -1.83 -11.05 0.86
N ALA A 113 -3.09 -10.64 1.09
CA ALA A 113 -3.43 -9.25 1.39
C ALA A 113 -3.20 -8.89 2.87
N SER A 114 -3.72 -9.72 3.80
CA SER A 114 -3.63 -9.45 5.24
C SER A 114 -2.21 -9.36 5.74
N CYS A 115 -1.32 -10.24 5.28
CA CYS A 115 0.08 -10.23 5.70
C CYS A 115 0.81 -8.95 5.27
N GLN A 116 0.54 -8.44 4.08
CA GLN A 116 1.07 -7.14 3.65
C GLN A 116 0.55 -6.00 4.54
N ARG A 117 -0.75 -6.02 4.88
CA ARG A 117 -1.33 -5.01 5.78
C ARG A 117 -0.71 -5.05 7.16
N VAL A 118 -0.48 -6.23 7.72
CA VAL A 118 0.18 -6.43 9.01
C VAL A 118 1.59 -5.81 9.02
N LEU A 119 2.29 -5.83 7.88
CA LEU A 119 3.61 -5.22 7.68
C LEU A 119 3.56 -3.73 7.26
N GLY A 120 2.40 -3.10 7.29
CA GLY A 120 2.28 -1.66 7.03
C GLY A 120 2.03 -1.29 5.57
N ALA A 121 1.56 -2.21 4.73
CA ALA A 121 1.15 -1.88 3.38
C ALA A 121 -0.13 -1.03 3.36
N TRP A 122 -0.12 0.03 2.53
CA TRP A 122 -1.27 0.91 2.30
C TRP A 122 -1.81 0.82 0.88
N ALA A 123 -0.98 0.35 -0.05
CA ALA A 123 -1.36 0.15 -1.44
C ALA A 123 -0.67 -1.08 -2.03
N ASN A 124 -1.23 -1.56 -3.13
CA ASN A 124 -0.56 -2.40 -4.11
C ASN A 124 -0.61 -1.68 -5.45
N ILE A 125 0.44 -1.79 -6.24
CA ILE A 125 0.50 -1.24 -7.60
C ILE A 125 0.79 -2.39 -8.55
N CYS A 126 0.05 -2.50 -9.63
CA CYS A 126 0.26 -3.54 -10.63
C CYS A 126 -0.07 -3.05 -12.03
N ARG A 127 0.28 -3.81 -13.05
CA ARG A 127 -0.22 -3.63 -14.41
C ARG A 127 -1.69 -4.07 -14.49
N GLU A 128 -1.97 -5.27 -13.99
CA GLU A 128 -3.32 -5.82 -13.83
C GLU A 128 -3.40 -6.79 -12.65
N TYR A 129 -4.55 -6.93 -12.05
CA TYR A 129 -4.78 -7.94 -11.01
C TYR A 129 -5.12 -9.28 -11.63
N ALA A 130 -4.44 -10.36 -11.23
CA ALA A 130 -4.70 -11.72 -11.75
C ALA A 130 -6.16 -12.15 -11.48
N THR A 131 -6.74 -11.74 -10.36
CA THR A 131 -8.13 -12.05 -10.02
C THR A 131 -8.83 -10.86 -9.34
N LYS A 132 -10.13 -10.69 -9.62
CA LYS A 132 -10.98 -9.74 -8.90
C LYS A 132 -11.02 -10.03 -7.39
N ARG A 133 -10.91 -11.30 -7.00
CA ARG A 133 -10.96 -11.71 -5.59
C ARG A 133 -9.74 -11.23 -4.80
N TYR A 134 -8.54 -11.25 -5.40
CA TYR A 134 -7.36 -10.70 -4.72
C TYR A 134 -7.49 -9.19 -4.53
N ARG A 135 -7.96 -8.47 -5.57
CA ARG A 135 -8.27 -7.03 -5.46
C ARG A 135 -9.28 -6.76 -4.32
N SER A 136 -10.37 -7.54 -4.24
CA SER A 136 -11.36 -7.37 -3.15
C SER A 136 -10.76 -7.64 -1.77
N ASN A 137 -9.84 -8.59 -1.64
CA ASN A 137 -9.17 -8.85 -0.38
C ASN A 137 -8.24 -7.69 0.02
N LEU A 138 -7.54 -7.05 -0.93
CA LEU A 138 -6.78 -5.82 -0.65
C LEU A 138 -7.69 -4.74 -0.08
N ILE A 139 -8.83 -4.50 -0.70
CA ILE A 139 -9.83 -3.52 -0.23
C ILE A 139 -10.32 -3.86 1.17
N ASN A 140 -10.66 -5.11 1.45
CA ASN A 140 -11.11 -5.56 2.78
C ASN A 140 -10.07 -5.30 3.88
N TRP A 141 -8.79 -5.27 3.52
CA TRP A 141 -7.70 -4.91 4.43
C TRP A 141 -7.29 -3.42 4.35
N GLY A 142 -8.09 -2.58 3.66
CA GLY A 142 -7.84 -1.15 3.53
C GLY A 142 -6.61 -0.81 2.70
N ILE A 143 -6.18 -1.73 1.83
CA ILE A 143 -5.08 -1.53 0.88
C ILE A 143 -5.67 -1.02 -0.43
N VAL A 144 -5.20 0.13 -0.90
CA VAL A 144 -5.67 0.71 -2.17
C VAL A 144 -5.09 -0.07 -3.35
N PRO A 145 -5.95 -0.65 -4.23
CA PRO A 145 -5.50 -1.47 -5.35
C PRO A 145 -5.27 -0.61 -6.59
N PHE A 146 -4.10 -0.01 -6.71
CA PHE A 146 -3.71 0.78 -7.88
C PHE A 146 -3.30 -0.06 -9.07
N GLN A 147 -3.47 0.51 -10.25
CA GLN A 147 -2.87 0.05 -11.51
C GLN A 147 -2.07 1.18 -12.15
N ILE A 148 -1.06 0.82 -12.91
CA ILE A 148 -0.20 1.75 -13.65
C ILE A 148 0.04 1.22 -15.07
N ASP A 149 0.00 2.11 -16.06
CA ASP A 149 0.20 1.74 -17.47
C ASP A 149 1.67 1.63 -17.85
N ASP A 150 2.54 2.41 -17.25
CA ASP A 150 3.98 2.38 -17.47
C ASP A 150 4.71 2.11 -16.14
N GLU A 151 5.04 0.84 -15.93
CA GLU A 151 5.79 0.40 -14.76
C GLU A 151 7.26 0.81 -14.79
N SER A 152 7.81 1.16 -15.95
CA SER A 152 9.22 1.52 -16.09
C SER A 152 9.62 2.79 -15.31
N VAL A 153 8.63 3.55 -14.88
CA VAL A 153 8.82 4.75 -14.06
C VAL A 153 9.01 4.45 -12.56
N LEU A 154 8.78 3.21 -12.14
CA LEU A 154 8.87 2.77 -10.75
C LEU A 154 10.12 1.91 -10.52
N HIS A 155 10.79 2.13 -9.41
CA HIS A 155 11.92 1.31 -8.98
C HIS A 155 11.78 0.93 -7.51
N LEU A 156 12.53 -0.08 -7.10
CA LEU A 156 12.67 -0.42 -5.69
C LEU A 156 13.22 0.80 -4.92
N ASP A 157 12.69 1.02 -3.73
CA ASP A 157 13.01 2.13 -2.83
C ASP A 157 12.49 3.52 -3.24
N ASP A 158 11.90 3.69 -4.42
CA ASP A 158 11.23 4.94 -4.78
C ASP A 158 10.11 5.28 -3.78
N TYR A 159 9.92 6.57 -3.55
CA TYR A 159 8.73 7.09 -2.90
C TYR A 159 7.71 7.55 -3.94
N ILE A 160 6.45 7.28 -3.66
CA ILE A 160 5.32 7.73 -4.48
C ILE A 160 4.46 8.63 -3.61
N PHE A 161 4.43 9.91 -3.92
CA PHE A 161 3.56 10.86 -3.26
C PHE A 161 2.21 10.92 -3.96
N VAL A 162 1.13 10.67 -3.23
CA VAL A 162 -0.24 10.70 -3.74
C VAL A 162 -1.02 11.77 -2.98
N PRO A 163 -1.11 12.99 -3.52
CA PRO A 163 -1.81 14.08 -2.87
C PRO A 163 -3.30 13.80 -2.77
N ASN A 164 -3.94 14.21 -1.67
CA ASN A 164 -5.38 14.14 -1.46
C ASN A 164 -6.02 12.76 -1.66
N LEU A 165 -5.28 11.67 -1.46
CA LEU A 165 -5.75 10.30 -1.71
C LEU A 165 -7.07 9.98 -1.00
N ARG A 166 -7.23 10.38 0.26
CA ARG A 166 -8.47 10.13 1.02
C ARG A 166 -9.68 10.79 0.36
N SER A 167 -9.52 12.02 -0.14
CA SER A 167 -10.58 12.72 -0.88
C SER A 167 -10.90 12.03 -2.20
N ALA A 168 -9.89 11.65 -2.96
CA ALA A 168 -10.06 10.94 -4.24
C ALA A 168 -10.81 9.61 -4.05
N VAL A 169 -10.41 8.80 -3.07
CA VAL A 169 -11.10 7.54 -2.75
C VAL A 169 -12.54 7.80 -2.31
N SER A 170 -12.79 8.76 -1.43
CA SER A 170 -14.13 9.09 -0.95
C SER A 170 -15.06 9.50 -2.10
N LYS A 171 -14.56 10.28 -3.05
CA LYS A 171 -15.32 10.70 -4.25
C LYS A 171 -15.46 9.61 -5.31
N GLY A 172 -14.73 8.50 -5.18
CA GLY A 172 -14.73 7.42 -6.17
C GLY A 172 -13.97 7.78 -7.45
N GLU A 173 -12.96 8.63 -7.37
CA GLU A 173 -12.08 8.94 -8.50
C GLU A 173 -11.35 7.70 -8.97
N THR A 174 -11.34 7.45 -10.27
CA THR A 174 -10.71 6.28 -10.88
C THR A 174 -9.33 6.57 -11.46
N SER A 175 -8.99 7.85 -11.59
CA SER A 175 -7.70 8.34 -12.12
C SER A 175 -7.12 9.31 -11.10
N ILE A 176 -5.96 8.98 -10.53
CA ILE A 176 -5.37 9.69 -9.41
C ILE A 176 -3.96 10.11 -9.79
N HIS A 177 -3.72 11.43 -9.79
CA HIS A 177 -2.39 11.96 -10.02
C HIS A 177 -1.47 11.68 -8.84
N ALA A 178 -0.23 11.31 -9.14
CA ALA A 178 0.80 11.03 -8.16
C ALA A 178 2.18 11.46 -8.68
N TRP A 179 3.16 11.46 -7.81
CA TRP A 179 4.55 11.81 -8.12
C TRP A 179 5.47 10.70 -7.66
N VAL A 180 6.28 10.17 -8.57
CA VAL A 180 7.41 9.31 -8.21
C VAL A 180 8.58 10.22 -7.80
N LEU A 181 9.08 10.00 -6.60
CA LEU A 181 10.20 10.72 -6.00
C LEU A 181 11.39 9.75 -5.89
N GLY A 182 11.88 9.31 -7.04
CA GLY A 182 13.05 8.45 -7.22
C GLY A 182 14.30 9.26 -7.56
N ALA A 183 15.15 8.75 -8.46
CA ALA A 183 16.31 9.52 -8.96
C ALA A 183 15.89 10.85 -9.60
N GLU A 184 14.77 10.82 -10.31
CA GLU A 184 14.11 12.02 -10.84
C GLU A 184 12.70 12.12 -10.25
N THR A 185 12.15 13.34 -10.24
CA THR A 185 10.75 13.56 -9.87
C THR A 185 9.90 13.49 -11.13
N LYS A 186 8.97 12.52 -11.18
CA LYS A 186 8.09 12.30 -12.34
C LYS A 186 6.62 12.30 -11.92
N ARG A 187 5.79 13.05 -12.65
CA ARG A 187 4.34 12.98 -12.51
C ARG A 187 3.81 11.74 -13.20
N ILE A 188 2.95 10.99 -12.51
CA ILE A 188 2.31 9.77 -13.02
C ILE A 188 0.81 9.81 -12.79
N VAL A 189 0.11 8.88 -13.41
CA VAL A 189 -1.31 8.60 -13.14
C VAL A 189 -1.43 7.17 -12.65
N LEU A 190 -1.99 7.03 -11.45
CA LEU A 190 -2.43 5.75 -10.91
C LEU A 190 -3.92 5.60 -11.17
N THR A 191 -4.34 4.42 -11.59
CA THR A 191 -5.76 4.13 -11.79
C THR A 191 -6.28 3.16 -10.74
N VAL A 192 -7.55 3.30 -10.40
CA VAL A 192 -8.28 2.37 -9.53
C VAL A 192 -9.55 1.97 -10.27
N ALA A 193 -9.79 0.67 -10.43
CA ALA A 193 -11.07 0.23 -10.99
C ALA A 193 -12.23 0.75 -10.10
N PRO A 194 -13.40 1.07 -10.69
CA PRO A 194 -14.51 1.65 -9.94
C PRO A 194 -14.78 0.92 -8.62
N LEU A 195 -14.85 1.69 -7.55
CA LEU A 195 -15.14 1.22 -6.19
C LEU A 195 -16.62 1.45 -5.89
N THR A 196 -17.29 0.47 -5.31
CA THR A 196 -18.61 0.67 -4.72
C THR A 196 -18.52 1.60 -3.51
N GLU A 197 -19.64 2.14 -3.07
CA GLU A 197 -19.72 2.99 -1.87
C GLU A 197 -19.12 2.26 -0.65
N SER A 198 -19.56 1.03 -0.40
CA SER A 198 -19.05 0.21 0.71
C SER A 198 -17.54 -0.06 0.61
N GLU A 199 -17.00 -0.32 -0.60
CA GLU A 199 -15.56 -0.51 -0.79
C GLU A 199 -14.77 0.75 -0.44
N ARG A 200 -15.28 1.94 -0.80
CA ARG A 200 -14.67 3.23 -0.44
C ARG A 200 -14.66 3.42 1.09
N GLU A 201 -15.81 3.16 1.73
CA GLU A 201 -15.95 3.28 3.19
C GLU A 201 -15.04 2.29 3.93
N ILE A 202 -14.87 1.06 3.44
CA ILE A 202 -13.94 0.07 4.00
C ILE A 202 -12.50 0.58 3.93
N ILE A 203 -12.06 1.11 2.78
CA ILE A 203 -10.73 1.70 2.64
C ILE A 203 -10.56 2.88 3.60
N MET A 204 -11.55 3.77 3.69
CA MET A 204 -11.53 4.94 4.57
C MET A 204 -11.50 4.57 6.06
N ALA A 205 -12.16 3.47 6.44
CA ALA A 205 -12.12 2.92 7.80
C ALA A 205 -10.80 2.17 8.11
N GLY A 206 -9.98 1.89 7.08
CA GLY A 206 -8.71 1.19 7.19
C GLY A 206 -8.79 -0.33 7.09
N CYS A 207 -9.96 -0.94 7.29
CA CYS A 207 -10.26 -2.34 7.00
C CYS A 207 -11.75 -2.65 7.22
N LEU A 208 -12.20 -3.82 6.74
CA LEU A 208 -13.58 -4.29 6.86
C LEU A 208 -14.05 -4.42 8.33
N ILE A 209 -13.19 -4.87 9.23
CA ILE A 209 -13.53 -5.00 10.66
C ILE A 209 -13.81 -3.63 11.28
N ASN A 210 -13.01 -2.63 10.96
CA ASN A 210 -13.22 -1.26 11.43
C ASN A 210 -14.49 -0.66 10.83
N TYR A 211 -14.75 -0.92 9.55
CA TYR A 211 -15.98 -0.48 8.88
C TYR A 211 -17.22 -0.99 9.64
N TYR A 212 -17.30 -2.28 9.95
CA TYR A 212 -18.42 -2.82 10.71
C TYR A 212 -18.47 -2.30 12.14
N ARG A 213 -17.35 -2.06 12.78
CA ARG A 213 -17.31 -1.46 14.13
C ARG A 213 -17.87 -0.04 14.16
N LEU A 214 -17.57 0.77 13.14
CA LEU A 214 -18.03 2.16 13.01
C LEU A 214 -19.51 2.23 12.61
N ASN A 215 -19.98 1.25 11.83
CA ASN A 215 -21.37 1.20 11.33
C ASN A 215 -22.28 0.26 12.15
N ARG A 216 -21.84 -0.25 13.29
CA ARG A 216 -22.75 -0.87 14.25
C ARG A 216 -23.63 0.25 14.84
N VAL A 217 -24.81 0.39 14.26
CA VAL A 217 -25.93 1.01 14.94
C VAL A 217 -26.28 0.05 16.08
N ASP A 218 -26.28 0.54 17.31
CA ASP A 218 -26.72 -0.22 18.47
C ASP A 218 -28.14 -0.73 18.19
N ASN A 219 -28.28 -2.05 17.99
CA ASN A 219 -29.54 -2.76 18.01
C ASN A 219 -29.79 -3.31 19.40
#